data_495bc233067686f06862dd4ce5e8d452
#
_entry.id   495bc233067686f06862dd4ce5e8d452
#
_cell.length_a   1.000
_cell.length_b   1.000
_cell.length_c   1.000
_cell.angle_alpha   90.00
_cell.angle_beta   90.00
_cell.angle_gamma   90.00
#
_symmetry.space_group_name_H-M   'P 1'
#
loop_
_entity.id
_entity.type
_entity.pdbx_description
1 polymer ?
#
loop_
_entity_poly.entity_id
_entity_poly.type
_entity_poly.pdbx_seq_one_letter_code
_entity_poly.pdbx_strand_id
1 'polypeptide(L)'
;NTNPLAFCRKAVKGVMFFRKLFWPIETILLKSGAFAEKVLQKENRQLSIDDLEQALELTDKSDIKDEQSMLQGIIRFGDETAKEVMTSRQDIIDLDIRCSYEDVLKCIVDNNYSRIPVYQDNKDNIRGVLYIKDLLPHLSKPANFRWQSLIRPPYFVPETKKIDDLLR
;
A
#
# COMPACT_ATOMS: atom_id res chain seq x y z
N ASN A 1 -30.08 -20.03 -69.86
CA ASN A 1 -30.54 -18.65 -69.51
C ASN A 1 -31.00 -18.61 -68.06
N THR A 2 -30.06 -18.44 -67.12
CA THR A 2 -30.35 -18.20 -65.72
C THR A 2 -30.52 -16.71 -65.54
N ASN A 3 -31.76 -16.29 -65.31
CA ASN A 3 -32.05 -14.90 -65.00
C ASN A 3 -31.39 -14.51 -63.62
N PRO A 4 -30.31 -13.73 -63.61
CA PRO A 4 -29.58 -13.39 -62.35
C PRO A 4 -30.45 -12.63 -61.37
N LEU A 5 -31.42 -11.84 -61.84
CA LEU A 5 -32.38 -11.10 -61.05
C LEU A 5 -33.35 -11.99 -60.26
N ALA A 6 -33.79 -13.12 -60.85
CA ALA A 6 -34.68 -14.08 -60.19
C ALA A 6 -33.94 -14.84 -59.06
N PHE A 7 -32.65 -15.13 -59.25
CA PHE A 7 -31.79 -15.77 -58.27
C PHE A 7 -31.52 -14.82 -57.08
N CYS A 8 -31.15 -13.56 -57.38
CA CYS A 8 -30.94 -12.56 -56.34
C CYS A 8 -32.20 -12.30 -55.47
N ARG A 9 -33.38 -12.29 -56.11
CA ARG A 9 -34.65 -12.08 -55.40
C ARG A 9 -35.01 -13.23 -54.46
N LYS A 10 -34.67 -14.49 -54.81
CA LYS A 10 -34.81 -15.65 -53.94
C LYS A 10 -33.76 -15.66 -52.82
N ALA A 11 -32.51 -15.34 -53.15
CA ALA A 11 -31.43 -15.27 -52.19
C ALA A 11 -31.69 -14.20 -51.10
N VAL A 12 -32.17 -13.01 -51.47
CA VAL A 12 -32.50 -11.94 -50.51
C VAL A 12 -33.59 -12.39 -49.52
N LYS A 13 -34.61 -13.12 -49.98
CA LYS A 13 -35.63 -13.66 -49.08
C LYS A 13 -35.06 -14.65 -48.05
N GLY A 14 -34.15 -15.51 -48.51
CA GLY A 14 -33.44 -16.46 -47.64
C GLY A 14 -32.58 -15.75 -46.58
N VAL A 15 -31.80 -14.75 -47.00
CA VAL A 15 -30.96 -13.97 -46.11
C VAL A 15 -31.79 -13.20 -45.07
N MET A 16 -32.91 -12.60 -45.46
CA MET A 16 -33.79 -11.90 -44.52
C MET A 16 -34.43 -12.86 -43.52
N PHE A 17 -34.78 -14.08 -43.94
CA PHE A 17 -35.29 -15.10 -43.04
C PHE A 17 -34.25 -15.52 -41.98
N PHE A 18 -33.03 -15.81 -42.44
CA PHE A 18 -31.91 -16.12 -41.51
C PHE A 18 -31.59 -14.96 -40.57
N ARG A 19 -31.54 -13.73 -41.04
CA ARG A 19 -31.35 -12.55 -40.22
C ARG A 19 -32.42 -12.41 -39.13
N LYS A 20 -33.69 -12.69 -39.48
CA LYS A 20 -34.78 -12.61 -38.49
C LYS A 20 -34.72 -13.77 -37.49
N LEU A 21 -34.26 -14.93 -37.90
CA LEU A 21 -34.08 -16.09 -37.05
C LEU A 21 -32.90 -15.92 -36.08
N PHE A 22 -31.80 -15.32 -36.54
CA PHE A 22 -30.60 -15.08 -35.70
C PHE A 22 -30.63 -13.79 -34.90
N TRP A 23 -31.55 -12.88 -35.20
CA TRP A 23 -31.68 -11.60 -34.47
C TRP A 23 -31.80 -11.75 -32.92
N PRO A 24 -32.56 -12.68 -32.36
CA PRO A 24 -32.62 -12.87 -30.91
C PRO A 24 -31.30 -13.38 -30.34
N ILE A 25 -30.57 -14.21 -31.06
CA ILE A 25 -29.28 -14.75 -30.65
C ILE A 25 -28.20 -13.65 -30.65
N GLU A 26 -28.18 -12.80 -31.66
CA GLU A 26 -27.30 -11.64 -31.76
C GLU A 26 -27.55 -10.66 -30.56
N THR A 27 -28.81 -10.43 -30.25
CA THR A 27 -29.18 -9.52 -29.14
C THR A 27 -28.78 -10.08 -27.77
N ILE A 28 -28.86 -11.42 -27.59
CA ILE A 28 -28.44 -12.09 -26.34
C ILE A 28 -26.91 -12.06 -26.24
N LEU A 29 -26.19 -12.32 -27.32
CA LEU A 29 -24.72 -12.29 -27.38
C LEU A 29 -24.18 -10.88 -27.11
N LEU A 30 -24.74 -9.84 -27.70
CA LEU A 30 -24.35 -8.45 -27.47
C LEU A 30 -24.63 -8.00 -26.03
N LYS A 31 -25.76 -8.41 -25.46
CA LYS A 31 -26.07 -8.11 -24.04
C LYS A 31 -25.20 -8.91 -23.06
N SER A 32 -24.85 -10.15 -23.40
CA SER A 32 -23.93 -10.95 -22.57
C SER A 32 -22.51 -10.42 -22.62
N GLY A 33 -22.04 -9.89 -23.75
CA GLY A 33 -20.74 -9.23 -23.88
C GLY A 33 -20.64 -7.98 -22.99
N ALA A 34 -21.66 -7.12 -22.99
CA ALA A 34 -21.70 -5.94 -22.12
C ALA A 34 -21.80 -6.30 -20.62
N PHE A 35 -22.42 -7.44 -20.29
CA PHE A 35 -22.47 -7.95 -18.91
C PHE A 35 -21.12 -8.56 -18.51
N ALA A 36 -20.47 -9.32 -19.39
CA ALA A 36 -19.14 -9.85 -19.16
C ALA A 36 -18.09 -8.75 -19.00
N GLU A 37 -18.17 -7.68 -19.80
CA GLU A 37 -17.30 -6.51 -19.68
C GLU A 37 -17.48 -5.77 -18.34
N LYS A 38 -18.72 -5.70 -17.85
CA LYS A 38 -19.03 -5.09 -16.56
C LYS A 38 -18.59 -5.93 -15.36
N VAL A 39 -18.60 -7.25 -15.50
CA VAL A 39 -18.09 -8.19 -14.49
C VAL A 39 -16.55 -8.18 -14.52
N LEU A 40 -15.93 -8.23 -15.69
CA LEU A 40 -14.47 -8.16 -15.88
C LEU A 40 -13.89 -6.79 -15.47
N GLN A 41 -14.61 -5.67 -15.67
CA GLN A 41 -14.16 -4.36 -15.20
C GLN A 41 -14.23 -4.22 -13.67
N LYS A 42 -15.07 -5.00 -13.00
CA LYS A 42 -15.13 -5.01 -11.54
C LYS A 42 -14.02 -5.87 -10.94
N GLU A 43 -13.57 -6.89 -11.66
CA GLU A 43 -12.45 -7.76 -11.28
C GLU A 43 -11.06 -7.15 -11.66
N ASN A 44 -11.00 -6.37 -12.75
CA ASN A 44 -9.76 -5.77 -13.26
C ASN A 44 -9.23 -4.56 -12.46
N ARG A 45 -9.82 -4.22 -11.31
CA ARG A 45 -9.29 -3.18 -10.40
C ARG A 45 -8.45 -3.72 -9.25
N GLN A 46 -8.37 -5.02 -9.13
CA GLN A 46 -7.41 -5.68 -8.25
C GLN A 46 -6.72 -6.76 -9.08
N LEU A 47 -5.61 -6.40 -9.72
CA LEU A 47 -4.56 -7.39 -9.91
C LEU A 47 -4.35 -7.95 -8.51
N SER A 48 -4.85 -9.16 -8.28
CA SER A 48 -4.74 -9.81 -7.00
C SER A 48 -3.26 -9.89 -6.70
N ILE A 49 -2.88 -9.54 -5.47
CA ILE A 49 -1.52 -9.73 -4.97
C ILE A 49 -1.08 -11.17 -5.28
N ASP A 50 -2.02 -12.12 -5.18
CA ASP A 50 -1.84 -13.53 -5.52
C ASP A 50 -1.49 -13.76 -7.01
N ASP A 51 -2.08 -12.99 -7.94
CA ASP A 51 -1.77 -13.10 -9.38
C ASP A 51 -0.35 -12.58 -9.69
N LEU A 52 0.11 -11.54 -8.97
CA LEU A 52 1.47 -11.03 -9.08
C LEU A 52 2.47 -12.01 -8.46
N GLU A 53 2.15 -12.63 -7.33
CA GLU A 53 2.98 -13.64 -6.67
C GLU A 53 3.13 -14.87 -7.57
N GLN A 54 2.05 -15.33 -8.18
CA GLN A 54 2.07 -16.46 -9.13
C GLN A 54 2.81 -16.13 -10.43
N ALA A 55 2.71 -14.91 -10.95
CA ALA A 55 3.48 -14.47 -12.12
C ALA A 55 4.99 -14.40 -11.82
N LEU A 56 5.36 -13.99 -10.60
CA LEU A 56 6.75 -13.97 -10.13
C LEU A 56 7.34 -15.37 -9.97
N GLU A 57 6.55 -16.35 -9.51
CA GLU A 57 7.00 -17.75 -9.39
C GLU A 57 7.28 -18.41 -10.75
N LEU A 58 6.59 -17.97 -11.82
CA LEU A 58 6.76 -18.48 -13.18
C LEU A 58 7.93 -17.85 -13.93
N THR A 59 8.55 -16.79 -13.40
CA THR A 59 9.68 -16.12 -14.03
C THR A 59 10.98 -16.87 -13.75
N ASP A 60 11.81 -17.07 -14.79
CA ASP A 60 13.03 -17.89 -14.75
C ASP A 60 14.02 -17.40 -13.72
N LYS A 61 14.48 -18.31 -12.84
CA LYS A 61 15.15 -18.03 -11.54
C LYS A 61 16.63 -17.63 -11.64
N SER A 62 17.20 -17.48 -12.84
CA SER A 62 18.66 -17.40 -12.95
C SER A 62 19.30 -16.02 -12.85
N ASP A 63 18.60 -14.94 -13.23
CA ASP A 63 19.22 -13.61 -13.35
C ASP A 63 18.58 -12.48 -12.50
N ILE A 64 17.48 -12.76 -11.78
CA ILE A 64 16.65 -11.68 -11.15
C ILE A 64 16.34 -11.98 -9.67
N LYS A 65 17.20 -12.69 -8.94
CA LYS A 65 16.89 -13.06 -7.55
C LYS A 65 16.74 -11.86 -6.61
N ASP A 66 17.56 -10.84 -6.81
CA ASP A 66 17.54 -9.66 -5.94
C ASP A 66 16.33 -8.78 -6.24
N GLU A 67 16.00 -8.58 -7.51
CA GLU A 67 14.80 -7.85 -7.94
C GLU A 67 13.52 -8.58 -7.54
N GLN A 68 13.49 -9.90 -7.62
CA GLN A 68 12.36 -10.73 -7.21
C GLN A 68 12.08 -10.61 -5.71
N SER A 69 13.12 -10.67 -4.88
CA SER A 69 13.01 -10.51 -3.43
C SER A 69 12.52 -9.10 -3.05
N MET A 70 12.97 -8.09 -3.79
CA MET A 70 12.52 -6.70 -3.61
C MET A 70 11.05 -6.53 -3.98
N LEU A 71 10.61 -7.09 -5.11
CA LEU A 71 9.21 -7.06 -5.53
C LEU A 71 8.29 -7.79 -4.56
N GLN A 72 8.71 -8.97 -4.07
CA GLN A 72 7.99 -9.69 -3.01
C GLN A 72 7.90 -8.86 -1.73
N GLY A 73 8.98 -8.18 -1.35
CA GLY A 73 8.98 -7.25 -0.21
C GLY A 73 7.97 -6.11 -0.38
N ILE A 74 7.88 -5.53 -1.58
CA ILE A 74 6.92 -4.45 -1.89
C ILE A 74 5.47 -4.96 -1.82
N ILE A 75 5.20 -6.15 -2.36
CA ILE A 75 3.87 -6.77 -2.32
C ILE A 75 3.44 -7.03 -0.88
N ARG A 76 4.31 -7.62 -0.05
CA ARG A 76 4.02 -7.89 1.38
C ARG A 76 3.82 -6.62 2.20
N PHE A 77 4.59 -5.59 1.90
CA PHE A 77 4.54 -4.32 2.62
C PHE A 77 3.13 -3.70 2.67
N GLY A 78 2.35 -3.83 1.59
CA GLY A 78 0.97 -3.33 1.54
C GLY A 78 0.01 -4.03 2.50
N ASP A 79 0.31 -5.27 2.88
CA ASP A 79 -0.52 -6.07 3.78
C ASP A 79 -0.05 -6.07 5.24
N GLU A 80 1.20 -5.66 5.49
CA GLU A 80 1.77 -5.61 6.84
C GLU A 80 1.01 -4.63 7.75
N THR A 81 0.87 -5.02 9.00
CA THR A 81 0.22 -4.22 10.06
C THR A 81 1.27 -3.49 10.92
N ALA A 82 0.83 -2.47 11.65
CA ALA A 82 1.68 -1.75 12.60
C ALA A 82 2.31 -2.70 13.62
N LYS A 83 1.60 -3.76 14.05
CA LYS A 83 2.10 -4.77 14.98
C LYS A 83 3.30 -5.55 14.44
N GLU A 84 3.33 -5.83 13.13
CA GLU A 84 4.39 -6.63 12.51
C GLU A 84 5.69 -5.86 12.34
N VAL A 85 5.62 -4.52 12.22
CA VAL A 85 6.79 -3.66 12.02
C VAL A 85 7.19 -2.85 13.25
N MET A 86 6.39 -2.84 14.32
CA MET A 86 6.69 -2.07 15.52
C MET A 86 7.89 -2.61 16.28
N THR A 87 8.64 -1.73 16.91
CA THR A 87 9.65 -2.10 17.89
C THR A 87 8.98 -2.49 19.21
N SER A 88 9.41 -3.61 19.81
CA SER A 88 8.91 -4.04 21.09
C SER A 88 9.16 -2.96 22.16
N ARG A 89 8.21 -2.80 23.10
CA ARG A 89 8.33 -1.86 24.23
C ARG A 89 9.63 -2.02 25.02
N GLN A 90 10.16 -3.24 25.11
CA GLN A 90 11.38 -3.52 25.87
C GLN A 90 12.63 -3.02 25.14
N ASP A 91 12.57 -2.93 23.82
CA ASP A 91 13.69 -2.56 22.96
C ASP A 91 13.67 -1.09 22.55
N ILE A 92 12.59 -0.35 22.91
CA ILE A 92 12.48 1.08 22.63
C ILE A 92 13.44 1.86 23.50
N ILE A 93 14.26 2.71 22.88
CA ILE A 93 15.02 3.76 23.56
C ILE A 93 14.11 4.95 23.76
N ASP A 94 13.85 5.32 24.99
CA ASP A 94 12.97 6.39 25.43
C ASP A 94 13.66 7.37 26.38
N LEU A 95 13.07 8.56 26.57
CA LEU A 95 13.56 9.60 27.46
C LEU A 95 12.48 9.98 28.48
N ASP A 96 12.87 10.10 29.75
CA ASP A 96 12.00 10.74 30.76
C ASP A 96 11.94 12.24 30.49
N ILE A 97 10.76 12.85 30.52
CA ILE A 97 10.56 14.30 30.34
C ILE A 97 11.34 15.13 31.35
N ARG A 98 11.72 14.52 32.48
CA ARG A 98 12.48 15.14 33.55
C ARG A 98 14.01 15.07 33.36
N CYS A 99 14.50 14.36 32.36
CA CYS A 99 15.92 14.27 32.04
C CYS A 99 16.55 15.64 31.83
N SER A 100 17.81 15.76 32.22
CA SER A 100 18.61 16.94 31.92
C SER A 100 18.90 17.03 30.41
N TYR A 101 19.22 18.22 29.94
CA TYR A 101 19.61 18.43 28.53
C TYR A 101 20.87 17.61 28.16
N GLU A 102 21.82 17.50 29.10
CA GLU A 102 23.04 16.72 28.90
C GLU A 102 22.76 15.22 28.73
N ASP A 103 21.83 14.67 29.53
CA ASP A 103 21.42 13.26 29.41
C ASP A 103 20.74 13.00 28.05
N VAL A 104 19.95 13.95 27.57
CA VAL A 104 19.33 13.87 26.25
C VAL A 104 20.39 13.81 25.16
N LEU A 105 21.39 14.71 25.20
CA LEU A 105 22.48 14.71 24.21
C LEU A 105 23.29 13.40 24.26
N LYS A 106 23.58 12.89 25.45
CA LYS A 106 24.27 11.62 25.64
C LYS A 106 23.46 10.47 25.04
N CYS A 107 22.18 10.38 25.36
CA CYS A 107 21.29 9.35 24.81
C CYS A 107 21.27 9.35 23.28
N ILE A 108 21.26 10.52 22.66
CA ILE A 108 21.28 10.67 21.20
C ILE A 108 22.60 10.16 20.61
N VAL A 109 23.72 10.52 21.19
CA VAL A 109 25.06 10.10 20.72
C VAL A 109 25.24 8.61 20.85
N ASP A 110 24.79 8.02 21.96
CA ASP A 110 24.97 6.60 22.25
C ASP A 110 24.10 5.69 21.37
N ASN A 111 22.90 6.15 20.98
CA ASN A 111 21.91 5.30 20.30
C ASN A 111 21.65 5.64 18.81
N ASN A 112 22.03 6.82 18.33
CA ASN A 112 21.91 7.23 16.92
C ASN A 112 20.47 7.19 16.31
N TYR A 113 19.42 7.26 17.12
CA TYR A 113 18.04 7.31 16.64
C TYR A 113 17.61 8.73 16.25
N SER A 114 16.94 8.89 15.12
CA SER A 114 16.45 10.20 14.65
C SER A 114 15.21 10.71 15.38
N ARG A 115 14.45 9.83 16.03
CA ARG A 115 13.22 10.13 16.76
C ARG A 115 13.18 9.30 18.02
N ILE A 116 13.02 9.94 19.17
CA ILE A 116 13.02 9.28 20.46
C ILE A 116 11.71 9.62 21.18
N PRO A 117 10.91 8.62 21.58
CA PRO A 117 9.72 8.85 22.39
C PRO A 117 10.08 9.42 23.76
N VAL A 118 9.24 10.33 24.25
CA VAL A 118 9.39 10.94 25.56
C VAL A 118 8.20 10.56 26.41
N TYR A 119 8.48 9.96 27.56
CA TYR A 119 7.45 9.57 28.53
C TYR A 119 7.47 10.43 29.80
N GLN A 120 6.39 10.35 30.54
CA GLN A 120 6.27 11.00 31.86
C GLN A 120 5.78 9.97 32.87
N ASP A 121 6.50 9.84 33.99
CA ASP A 121 6.21 8.96 35.14
C ASP A 121 6.28 7.47 34.84
N ASN A 122 5.63 7.01 33.80
CA ASN A 122 5.64 5.63 33.32
C ASN A 122 5.90 5.59 31.80
N LYS A 123 6.67 4.61 31.35
CA LYS A 123 6.97 4.36 29.92
C LYS A 123 5.74 4.19 29.03
N ASP A 124 4.59 3.85 29.61
CA ASP A 124 3.31 3.79 28.88
C ASP A 124 2.68 5.18 28.67
N ASN A 125 3.10 6.19 29.43
CA ASN A 125 2.56 7.54 29.34
C ASN A 125 3.43 8.39 28.40
N ILE A 126 3.31 8.14 27.11
CA ILE A 126 4.06 8.87 26.08
C ILE A 126 3.48 10.28 25.92
N ARG A 127 4.31 11.29 26.17
CA ARG A 127 3.96 12.71 26.04
C ARG A 127 4.23 13.26 24.66
N GLY A 128 5.16 12.65 23.92
CA GLY A 128 5.51 13.08 22.60
C GLY A 128 6.73 12.39 22.04
N VAL A 129 7.24 12.93 20.96
CA VAL A 129 8.43 12.44 20.26
C VAL A 129 9.40 13.60 20.07
N LEU A 130 10.64 13.40 20.49
CA LEU A 130 11.75 14.32 20.24
C LEU A 130 12.40 13.99 18.90
N TYR A 131 12.44 14.94 17.99
CA TYR A 131 13.18 14.84 16.74
C TYR A 131 14.58 15.43 16.91
N ILE A 132 15.63 14.63 16.65
CA ILE A 132 17.02 15.10 16.76
C ILE A 132 17.28 16.31 15.85
N LYS A 133 16.70 16.34 14.67
CA LYS A 133 16.86 17.48 13.75
C LYS A 133 16.42 18.83 14.34
N ASP A 134 15.41 18.81 15.23
CA ASP A 134 14.93 20.04 15.87
C ASP A 134 15.85 20.47 17.00
N LEU A 135 16.69 19.56 17.50
CA LEU A 135 17.69 19.84 18.53
C LEU A 135 19.00 20.42 17.94
N LEU A 136 19.32 20.12 16.69
CA LEU A 136 20.58 20.54 16.06
C LEU A 136 20.88 22.05 16.18
N PRO A 137 19.91 22.96 15.99
CA PRO A 137 20.15 24.40 16.16
C PRO A 137 20.46 24.81 17.62
N HIS A 138 20.22 23.90 18.57
CA HIS A 138 20.33 24.17 20.00
C HIS A 138 21.52 23.49 20.68
N LEU A 139 22.38 22.80 19.95
CA LEU A 139 23.53 22.05 20.49
C LEU A 139 24.49 22.94 21.33
N SER A 140 24.59 24.23 20.99
CA SER A 140 25.43 25.19 21.73
C SER A 140 24.73 25.83 22.95
N LYS A 141 23.51 25.39 23.29
CA LYS A 141 22.79 25.95 24.41
C LYS A 141 23.33 25.41 25.76
N PRO A 142 23.22 26.19 26.84
CA PRO A 142 23.68 25.75 28.14
C PRO A 142 22.83 24.60 28.69
N ALA A 143 23.35 23.92 29.71
CA ALA A 143 22.70 22.74 30.32
C ALA A 143 21.28 22.97 30.85
N ASN A 144 20.91 24.23 31.17
CA ASN A 144 19.57 24.61 31.61
C ASN A 144 18.58 24.85 30.45
N PHE A 145 18.93 24.50 29.22
CA PHE A 145 18.04 24.63 28.06
C PHE A 145 16.80 23.75 28.23
N ARG A 146 15.62 24.35 28.05
CA ARG A 146 14.32 23.65 28.14
C ARG A 146 14.00 22.91 26.87
N TRP A 147 14.66 21.77 26.66
CA TRP A 147 14.49 20.91 25.47
C TRP A 147 13.05 20.36 25.31
N GLN A 148 12.28 20.33 26.40
CA GLN A 148 10.88 19.88 26.42
C GLN A 148 9.99 20.70 25.48
N SER A 149 10.37 21.93 25.16
CA SER A 149 9.65 22.77 24.16
C SER A 149 9.74 22.26 22.73
N LEU A 150 10.67 21.35 22.44
CA LEU A 150 10.87 20.75 21.12
C LEU A 150 10.09 19.43 20.94
N ILE A 151 9.43 18.94 21.99
CA ILE A 151 8.65 17.72 21.94
C ILE A 151 7.44 17.92 21.03
N ARG A 152 7.30 17.04 20.02
CA ARG A 152 6.14 17.02 19.14
C ARG A 152 5.06 16.09 19.66
N PRO A 153 3.77 16.37 19.43
CA PRO A 153 2.70 15.48 19.84
C PRO A 153 2.86 14.10 19.20
N PRO A 154 2.59 13.01 19.95
CA PRO A 154 2.66 11.65 19.40
C PRO A 154 1.42 11.39 18.54
N TYR A 155 1.57 10.53 17.53
CA TYR A 155 0.47 10.00 16.76
C TYR A 155 0.26 8.54 17.14
N PHE A 156 -0.90 8.22 17.71
CA PHE A 156 -1.24 6.87 18.14
C PHE A 156 -2.05 6.16 17.08
N VAL A 157 -1.69 4.91 16.81
CA VAL A 157 -2.36 4.05 15.85
C VAL A 157 -2.70 2.70 16.48
N PRO A 158 -3.79 2.05 16.10
CA PRO A 158 -4.06 0.68 16.54
C PRO A 158 -3.05 -0.28 15.92
N GLU A 159 -2.71 -1.35 16.64
CA GLU A 159 -1.77 -2.39 16.18
C GLU A 159 -2.19 -3.04 14.86
N THR A 160 -3.49 -3.09 14.59
CA THR A 160 -4.08 -3.68 13.38
C THR A 160 -4.09 -2.74 12.17
N LYS A 161 -3.59 -1.49 12.31
CA LYS A 161 -3.56 -0.54 11.20
C LYS A 161 -2.56 -0.98 10.15
N LYS A 162 -2.99 -1.05 8.89
CA LYS A 162 -2.10 -1.39 7.76
C LYS A 162 -1.08 -0.27 7.51
N ILE A 163 0.14 -0.66 7.14
CA ILE A 163 1.24 0.29 6.88
C ILE A 163 0.94 1.16 5.67
N ASP A 164 0.35 0.61 4.61
CA ASP A 164 -0.07 1.40 3.44
C ASP A 164 -1.00 2.56 3.81
N ASP A 165 -1.94 2.31 4.72
CA ASP A 165 -2.84 3.36 5.23
C ASP A 165 -2.15 4.40 6.12
N LEU A 166 -1.00 4.08 6.72
CA LEU A 166 -0.23 5.02 7.55
C LEU A 166 0.64 5.96 6.73
N LEU A 167 0.99 5.56 5.50
CA LEU A 167 1.86 6.33 4.61
C LEU A 167 1.11 7.30 3.70
N ARG A 168 -0.21 7.18 3.62
CA ARG A 168 -1.09 8.09 2.87
C ARG A 168 -1.48 9.31 3.71
#